data_b5d833d0aa1921689a91bc023b4b2941
#
_entry.id   b5d833d0aa1921689a91bc023b4b2941
#
_cell.length_a   1.000
_cell.length_b   1.000
_cell.length_c   1.000
_cell.angle_alpha   90.00
_cell.angle_beta   90.00
_cell.angle_gamma   90.00
#
_symmetry.space_group_name_H-M   'P 1'
#
loop_
_entity.id
_entity.type
_entity.pdbx_description
1 polymer ?
#
loop_
_entity_poly.entity_id
_entity_poly.type
_entity_poly.pdbx_seq_one_letter_code
_entity_poly.pdbx_strand_id
1 'polypeptide(L)'
;MNILTLDLVPRNVPHKIVEIKAGMEAKRKLLAMGLHVGDVIVKLNQPHWSPVLIRNLTSSSSKIAIGQGLAKKILVRDEKP
;
A
#
# COMPACT_ATOMS: atom_id res chain seq x y z
N MET A 1 9.73 15.84 -0.27
CA MET A 1 8.79 14.75 0.04
C MET A 1 8.59 13.89 -1.20
N ASN A 2 8.86 12.59 -1.10
CA ASN A 2 8.75 11.69 -2.23
C ASN A 2 7.45 10.92 -2.18
N ILE A 3 6.61 11.14 -3.19
CA ILE A 3 5.38 10.39 -3.37
C ILE A 3 5.65 9.32 -4.42
N LEU A 4 5.38 8.08 -4.05
CA LEU A 4 5.56 6.93 -4.92
C LEU A 4 4.27 6.14 -4.97
N THR A 5 4.11 5.33 -6.01
CA THR A 5 3.04 4.34 -6.01
C THR A 5 3.55 3.08 -5.28
N LEU A 6 2.62 2.35 -4.68
CA LEU A 6 2.96 1.23 -3.82
C LEU A 6 3.82 0.16 -4.51
N ASP A 7 3.60 -0.04 -5.81
CA ASP A 7 4.37 -1.03 -6.56
C ASP A 7 5.85 -0.68 -6.68
N LEU A 8 6.20 0.60 -6.51
CA LEU A 8 7.57 1.08 -6.70
C LEU A 8 8.38 1.24 -5.42
N VAL A 9 7.76 1.09 -4.26
CA VAL A 9 8.49 1.30 -3.01
C VAL A 9 9.44 0.13 -2.73
N PRO A 10 10.55 0.39 -2.02
CA PRO A 10 11.46 -0.69 -1.64
C PRO A 10 10.84 -1.56 -0.54
N ARG A 11 11.30 -2.82 -0.48
CA ARG A 11 10.84 -3.75 0.56
C ARG A 11 11.28 -3.28 1.93
N ASN A 12 10.44 -3.57 2.91
CA ASN A 12 10.78 -3.44 4.33
C ASN A 12 11.05 -2.00 4.78
N VAL A 13 10.59 -1.02 4.01
CA VAL A 13 10.71 0.38 4.38
C VAL A 13 9.31 0.93 4.65
N PRO A 14 9.04 1.44 5.85
CA PRO A 14 7.71 1.97 6.15
C PRO A 14 7.34 3.15 5.27
N HIS A 15 6.12 3.13 4.77
CA HIS A 15 5.56 4.21 3.97
C HIS A 15 4.14 4.48 4.43
N LYS A 16 3.72 5.73 4.33
CA LYS A 16 2.38 6.14 4.73
C LYS A 16 1.51 6.30 3.49
N ILE A 17 0.30 5.75 3.54
CA ILE A 17 -0.66 5.91 2.45
C ILE A 17 -1.19 7.35 2.50
N VAL A 18 -0.98 8.09 1.41
CA VAL A 18 -1.44 9.48 1.36
C VAL A 18 -2.66 9.67 0.48
N GLU A 19 -2.85 8.80 -0.51
CA GLU A 19 -4.00 8.91 -1.41
C GLU A 19 -4.23 7.60 -2.13
N ILE A 20 -5.50 7.32 -2.43
CA ILE A 20 -5.87 6.17 -3.25
C ILE A 20 -6.60 6.71 -4.47
N LYS A 21 -5.95 6.64 -5.63
CA LYS A 21 -6.51 7.16 -6.89
C LYS A 21 -7.25 6.05 -7.61
N ALA A 22 -8.40 5.67 -7.07
CA ALA A 22 -9.19 4.58 -7.62
C ALA A 22 -10.66 4.90 -7.46
N GLY A 23 -11.49 4.21 -8.22
CA GLY A 23 -12.94 4.36 -8.12
C GLY A 23 -13.48 3.83 -6.81
N MET A 24 -14.77 4.06 -6.59
CA MET A 24 -15.43 3.70 -5.33
C MET A 24 -15.32 2.23 -5.00
N GLU A 25 -15.47 1.36 -5.98
CA GLU A 25 -15.40 -0.08 -5.73
C GLU A 25 -14.02 -0.51 -5.24
N ALA A 26 -12.98 0.02 -5.89
CA ALA A 26 -11.62 -0.30 -5.49
C ALA A 26 -11.32 0.24 -4.10
N LYS A 27 -11.81 1.44 -3.78
CA LYS A 27 -11.64 2.00 -2.45
C LYS A 27 -12.34 1.17 -1.39
N ARG A 28 -13.56 0.70 -1.68
CA ARG A 28 -14.28 -0.17 -0.77
C ARG A 28 -13.54 -1.47 -0.53
N LYS A 29 -12.97 -2.03 -1.59
CA LYS A 29 -12.21 -3.27 -1.50
C LYS A 29 -11.00 -3.08 -0.58
N LEU A 30 -10.30 -1.97 -0.73
CA LEU A 30 -9.15 -1.68 0.12
C LEU A 30 -9.56 -1.47 1.57
N LEU A 31 -10.67 -0.77 1.80
CA LEU A 31 -11.19 -0.60 3.16
C LEU A 31 -11.55 -1.94 3.77
N ALA A 32 -12.17 -2.83 2.99
CA ALA A 32 -12.52 -4.16 3.48
C ALA A 32 -11.30 -4.98 3.83
N MET A 33 -10.19 -4.71 3.19
CA MET A 33 -8.91 -5.36 3.49
C MET A 33 -8.20 -4.74 4.69
N GLY A 34 -8.72 -3.63 5.21
CA GLY A 34 -8.12 -2.96 6.36
C GLY A 34 -7.12 -1.88 6.00
N LEU A 35 -7.20 -1.32 4.78
CA LEU A 35 -6.29 -0.26 4.35
C LEU A 35 -6.99 1.07 4.29
N HIS A 36 -6.40 2.09 4.91
CA HIS A 36 -6.95 3.45 4.97
C HIS A 36 -5.87 4.46 4.65
N VAL A 37 -6.28 5.59 4.09
CA VAL A 37 -5.38 6.74 3.97
C VAL A 37 -4.90 7.10 5.37
N GLY A 38 -3.60 7.31 5.51
CA GLY A 38 -2.99 7.58 6.81
C GLY A 38 -2.32 6.38 7.45
N ASP A 39 -2.64 5.17 6.98
CA ASP A 39 -2.00 3.97 7.50
C ASP A 39 -0.54 3.90 7.07
N VAL A 40 0.29 3.34 7.94
CA VAL A 40 1.69 3.06 7.64
C VAL A 40 1.81 1.59 7.27
N ILE A 41 2.42 1.32 6.13
CA ILE A 41 2.56 -0.04 5.63
C ILE A 41 4.01 -0.33 5.26
N VAL A 42 4.35 -1.61 5.18
CA VAL A 42 5.62 -2.07 4.62
C VAL A 42 5.33 -3.06 3.52
N LYS A 43 6.09 -2.97 2.44
CA LYS A 43 6.01 -3.90 1.33
C LYS A 43 6.93 -5.07 1.65
N LEU A 44 6.43 -6.29 1.47
CA LEU A 44 7.14 -7.49 1.89
C LEU A 44 7.86 -8.21 0.76
N ASN A 45 7.51 -7.91 -0.49
CA ASN A 45 8.09 -8.60 -1.65
C ASN A 45 8.38 -7.61 -2.77
N GLN A 46 9.05 -8.09 -3.81
CA GLN A 46 9.33 -7.31 -5.03
C GLN A 46 8.83 -8.10 -6.23
N PRO A 47 7.51 -8.24 -6.39
CA PRO A 47 6.98 -9.08 -7.44
C PRO A 47 7.01 -8.41 -8.80
N HIS A 48 7.11 -9.23 -9.87
CA HIS A 48 6.93 -8.76 -11.24
C HIS A 48 5.52 -9.05 -11.74
N TRP A 49 5.01 -10.22 -11.39
CA TRP A 49 3.70 -10.69 -11.88
C TRP A 49 2.70 -10.92 -10.76
N SER A 50 3.20 -11.38 -9.63
CA SER A 50 2.36 -11.76 -8.51
C SER A 50 1.86 -10.52 -7.76
N PRO A 51 0.87 -10.68 -6.88
CA PRO A 51 0.40 -9.55 -6.07
C PRO A 51 1.50 -8.97 -5.20
N VAL A 52 1.34 -7.69 -4.90
CA VAL A 52 2.19 -7.00 -3.93
C VAL A 52 1.72 -7.40 -2.54
N LEU A 53 2.63 -7.93 -1.74
CA LEU A 53 2.33 -8.28 -0.35
C LEU A 53 2.76 -7.15 0.56
N ILE A 54 1.85 -6.75 1.43
CA ILE A 54 2.14 -5.68 2.40
C ILE A 54 1.68 -6.11 3.78
N ARG A 55 2.20 -5.39 4.78
CA ARG A 55 1.74 -5.51 6.16
C ARG A 55 1.35 -4.13 6.63
N ASN A 56 0.15 -4.01 7.21
CA ASN A 56 -0.31 -2.73 7.75
C ASN A 56 0.18 -2.61 9.20
N LEU A 57 1.05 -1.65 9.46
CA LEU A 57 1.66 -1.46 10.77
C LEU A 57 0.76 -0.64 11.70
N THR A 58 -0.21 0.07 11.16
CA THR A 58 -1.07 0.95 11.95
C THR A 58 -2.22 0.20 12.59
N SER A 59 -2.93 -0.62 11.82
CA SER A 59 -4.17 -1.22 12.31
C SER A 59 -4.06 -2.71 12.62
N SER A 60 -3.27 -3.44 11.86
CA SER A 60 -3.19 -4.89 12.01
C SER A 60 -1.88 -5.36 11.44
N SER A 61 -1.36 -6.44 11.98
CA SER A 61 -0.14 -7.02 11.46
C SER A 61 -0.38 -8.09 10.41
N SER A 62 -1.61 -8.26 9.95
CA SER A 62 -1.95 -9.26 8.94
C SER A 62 -1.33 -8.90 7.60
N LYS A 63 -0.96 -9.92 6.84
CA LYS A 63 -0.49 -9.73 5.48
C LYS A 63 -1.66 -9.50 4.55
N ILE A 64 -1.48 -8.59 3.61
CA ILE A 64 -2.49 -8.24 2.62
C ILE A 64 -1.88 -8.35 1.24
N ALA A 65 -2.59 -9.01 0.32
CA ALA A 65 -2.14 -9.15 -1.05
C ALA A 65 -2.93 -8.17 -1.92
N ILE A 66 -2.21 -7.34 -2.67
CA ILE A 66 -2.82 -6.32 -3.53
C ILE A 66 -2.35 -6.56 -4.96
N GLY A 67 -3.30 -6.63 -5.90
CA GLY A 67 -2.94 -6.79 -7.30
C GLY A 67 -2.08 -5.64 -7.80
N GLN A 68 -1.23 -5.92 -8.78
CA GLN A 68 -0.30 -4.94 -9.33
C GLN A 68 -1.02 -3.70 -9.84
N GLY A 69 -2.13 -3.88 -10.54
CA GLY A 69 -2.89 -2.76 -11.09
C GLY A 69 -3.42 -1.83 -10.01
N LEU A 70 -3.89 -2.39 -8.90
CA LEU A 70 -4.41 -1.59 -7.80
C LEU A 70 -3.26 -0.92 -7.03
N ALA A 71 -2.15 -1.62 -6.87
CA ALA A 71 -0.99 -1.07 -6.19
C ALA A 71 -0.49 0.21 -6.86
N LYS A 72 -0.61 0.29 -8.17
CA LYS A 72 -0.21 1.48 -8.94
C LYS A 72 -1.09 2.69 -8.68
N LYS A 73 -2.22 2.48 -8.05
CA LYS A 73 -3.17 3.56 -7.73
C LYS A 73 -3.11 3.99 -6.28
N ILE A 74 -2.23 3.39 -5.49
CA ILE A 74 -2.05 3.73 -4.08
C ILE A 74 -0.79 4.57 -3.96
N LEU A 75 -0.96 5.83 -3.57
CA LEU A 75 0.14 6.76 -3.40
C LEU A 75 0.62 6.75 -1.96
N VAL A 76 1.91 6.65 -1.78
CA VAL A 76 2.53 6.58 -0.47
C VAL A 76 3.73 7.51 -0.40
N ARG A 77 4.17 7.82 0.82
CA ARG A 77 5.37 8.60 1.05
C ARG A 77 6.19 7.98 2.15
N ASP A 78 7.48 8.32 2.18
CA ASP A 78 8.36 7.89 3.26
C ASP A 78 7.78 8.31 4.61
N GLU A 79 7.87 7.41 5.59
CA GLU A 79 7.42 7.72 6.94
C GLU A 79 8.50 8.43 7.75
N LYS A 80 9.68 8.55 7.22
CA LYS A 80 10.76 9.21 7.93
C LYS A 80 10.46 10.69 8.12
N PRO A 81 10.80 11.23 9.29
CA PRO A 81 10.64 12.66 9.52
C PRO A 81 11.54 13.51 8.64
#